data_94e4335adfa5835831fe8b79637e35aa
#
_entry.id   94e4335adfa5835831fe8b79637e35aa
#
_cell.length_a   1.000
_cell.length_b   1.000
_cell.length_c   1.000
_cell.angle_alpha   90.00
_cell.angle_beta   90.00
_cell.angle_gamma   90.00
#
_symmetry.space_group_name_H-M   'P 1'
#
loop_
_entity.id
_entity.type
_entity.pdbx_description
1 polymer ?
#
loop_
_entity_poly.entity_id
_entity_poly.type
_entity_poly.pdbx_seq_one_letter_code
_entity_poly.pdbx_strand_id
1 'polypeptide(L)'
;PTAWKHYTMKDGLPNDFIYNILEDERGRLWLTTNKGLACFNTEEGTFLNYTKQDGLPHDQFNYFGACKAHDGTFYLGSLGGVAYFKPYELGDNPYSPDAVVTGAVVLNQVITDMKSERVRYYQDEQGRMLGMSFPSDQKLFNIRFAVINYLAGKRNQFVYKLEGFETKWNYSRHVSFARASYSNLPPGEYVFKVKACNNNGKWSEATTEFFVHIIPMWYQTWWAKTLFIFFSLGLLVFVIYFFIARAKMKMQVRIEQIERNKIEEISQEKVRFYMNMSHELRTPLSLILAPLE
;
A
#
# COMPACT_ATOMS: atom_id res chain seq x y z
N PRO A 1 -6.63 -31.32 -42.23
CA PRO A 1 -7.44 -31.46 -41.03
C PRO A 1 -7.59 -30.09 -40.40
N THR A 2 -8.77 -29.49 -40.62
CA THR A 2 -9.15 -28.21 -40.04
C THR A 2 -9.28 -28.41 -38.54
N ALA A 3 -8.37 -27.84 -37.78
CA ALA A 3 -8.47 -27.83 -36.32
C ALA A 3 -9.68 -26.96 -35.93
N TRP A 4 -10.60 -27.54 -35.17
CA TRP A 4 -11.73 -26.80 -34.59
C TRP A 4 -11.20 -25.86 -33.52
N LYS A 5 -11.59 -24.57 -33.55
CA LYS A 5 -11.30 -23.59 -32.53
C LYS A 5 -12.60 -23.20 -31.86
N HIS A 6 -12.66 -23.35 -30.54
CA HIS A 6 -13.83 -23.04 -29.71
C HIS A 6 -13.60 -21.72 -28.99
N TYR A 7 -14.57 -20.82 -29.08
CA TYR A 7 -14.56 -19.53 -28.40
C TYR A 7 -15.67 -19.46 -27.37
N THR A 8 -15.38 -18.89 -26.24
CA THR A 8 -16.27 -18.75 -25.08
C THR A 8 -16.24 -17.32 -24.53
N MET A 9 -17.04 -17.05 -23.51
CA MET A 9 -16.96 -15.80 -22.75
C MET A 9 -15.55 -15.53 -22.19
N LYS A 10 -14.73 -16.56 -21.96
CA LYS A 10 -13.34 -16.39 -21.51
C LYS A 10 -12.44 -15.78 -22.60
N ASP A 11 -12.78 -15.99 -23.83
CA ASP A 11 -12.07 -15.47 -25.00
C ASP A 11 -12.56 -14.08 -25.42
N GLY A 12 -13.61 -13.56 -24.78
CA GLY A 12 -14.14 -12.23 -25.02
C GLY A 12 -15.55 -12.16 -25.61
N LEU A 13 -16.21 -13.28 -25.84
CA LEU A 13 -17.63 -13.31 -26.22
C LEU A 13 -18.50 -12.71 -25.11
N PRO A 14 -19.55 -11.91 -25.43
CA PRO A 14 -20.46 -11.38 -24.40
C PRO A 14 -21.35 -12.46 -23.79
N ASN A 15 -21.64 -13.50 -24.55
CA ASN A 15 -22.39 -14.67 -24.12
C ASN A 15 -22.12 -15.88 -25.04
N ASP A 16 -22.16 -17.09 -24.48
CA ASP A 16 -21.92 -18.35 -25.23
C ASP A 16 -23.10 -18.74 -26.14
N PHE A 17 -24.32 -18.11 -25.97
CA PHE A 17 -25.47 -18.31 -26.83
C PHE A 17 -25.46 -17.31 -27.97
N ILE A 18 -25.21 -17.78 -29.18
CA ILE A 18 -25.24 -16.99 -30.42
C ILE A 18 -26.55 -17.25 -31.14
N TYR A 19 -27.26 -16.22 -31.50
CA TYR A 19 -28.57 -16.30 -32.19
C TYR A 19 -28.44 -16.19 -33.69
N ASN A 20 -27.62 -15.26 -34.18
CA ASN A 20 -27.38 -15.05 -35.60
C ASN A 20 -25.93 -14.69 -35.83
N ILE A 21 -25.46 -15.00 -37.04
CA ILE A 21 -24.12 -14.68 -37.52
C ILE A 21 -24.26 -14.00 -38.88
N LEU A 22 -23.70 -12.79 -39.01
CA LEU A 22 -23.58 -12.08 -40.28
C LEU A 22 -22.14 -11.75 -40.56
N GLU A 23 -21.71 -11.87 -41.81
CA GLU A 23 -20.38 -11.49 -42.25
C GLU A 23 -20.41 -10.12 -42.93
N ASP A 24 -19.47 -9.23 -42.53
CA ASP A 24 -19.30 -7.94 -43.19
C ASP A 24 -18.32 -8.01 -44.37
N GLU A 25 -18.12 -6.89 -45.05
CA GLU A 25 -17.28 -6.80 -46.27
C GLU A 25 -15.76 -6.93 -45.93
N ARG A 26 -15.38 -6.83 -44.64
CA ARG A 26 -14.03 -7.00 -44.16
C ARG A 26 -13.75 -8.44 -43.64
N GLY A 27 -14.72 -9.36 -43.80
CA GLY A 27 -14.59 -10.73 -43.30
C GLY A 27 -14.74 -10.85 -41.78
N ARG A 28 -15.24 -9.80 -41.11
CA ARG A 28 -15.52 -9.87 -39.65
C ARG A 28 -16.93 -10.48 -39.46
N LEU A 29 -17.04 -11.29 -38.38
CA LEU A 29 -18.32 -11.93 -38.04
C LEU A 29 -19.05 -11.13 -36.95
N TRP A 30 -20.28 -10.79 -37.24
CA TRP A 30 -21.15 -10.11 -36.29
C TRP A 30 -22.13 -11.10 -35.67
N LEU A 31 -21.99 -11.27 -34.35
CA LEU A 31 -22.65 -12.31 -33.57
C LEU A 31 -23.69 -11.67 -32.65
N THR A 32 -24.98 -11.94 -32.91
CA THR A 32 -26.05 -11.47 -31.98
C THR A 32 -26.19 -12.46 -30.82
N THR A 33 -26.28 -11.94 -29.60
CA THR A 33 -26.39 -12.73 -28.39
C THR A 33 -27.49 -12.26 -27.47
N ASN A 34 -27.68 -12.84 -26.32
CA ASN A 34 -28.60 -12.32 -25.28
C ASN A 34 -27.95 -11.28 -24.36
N LYS A 35 -26.66 -10.96 -24.54
CA LYS A 35 -25.93 -9.93 -23.76
C LYS A 35 -25.20 -8.93 -24.65
N GLY A 36 -25.73 -8.61 -25.78
CA GLY A 36 -25.15 -7.66 -26.71
C GLY A 36 -24.80 -8.27 -28.07
N LEU A 37 -24.19 -7.43 -28.89
CA LEU A 37 -23.67 -7.77 -30.22
C LEU A 37 -22.18 -7.85 -30.17
N ALA A 38 -21.59 -8.93 -30.70
CA ALA A 38 -20.16 -9.07 -30.83
C ALA A 38 -19.70 -8.94 -32.27
N CYS A 39 -18.67 -8.18 -32.53
CA CYS A 39 -17.91 -8.18 -33.78
C CYS A 39 -16.63 -8.97 -33.55
N PHE A 40 -16.49 -10.10 -34.24
CA PHE A 40 -15.32 -10.96 -34.16
C PHE A 40 -14.40 -10.68 -35.34
N ASN A 41 -13.17 -10.26 -35.04
CA ASN A 41 -12.10 -10.16 -36.03
C ASN A 41 -11.51 -11.54 -36.24
N THR A 42 -11.72 -12.12 -37.42
CA THR A 42 -11.26 -13.48 -37.77
C THR A 42 -9.76 -13.57 -37.92
N GLU A 43 -9.09 -12.49 -38.30
CA GLU A 43 -7.62 -12.45 -38.50
C GLU A 43 -6.89 -12.38 -37.15
N GLU A 44 -7.34 -11.49 -36.23
CA GLU A 44 -6.70 -11.29 -34.94
C GLU A 44 -7.25 -12.24 -33.86
N GLY A 45 -8.42 -12.83 -34.06
CA GLY A 45 -9.09 -13.67 -33.08
C GLY A 45 -9.63 -12.91 -31.89
N THR A 46 -9.93 -11.61 -32.06
CA THR A 46 -10.40 -10.70 -31.02
C THR A 46 -11.89 -10.37 -31.14
N PHE A 47 -12.54 -10.07 -30.01
CA PHE A 47 -13.94 -9.68 -29.96
C PHE A 47 -14.10 -8.22 -29.55
N LEU A 48 -14.94 -7.47 -30.29
CA LEU A 48 -15.42 -6.15 -29.91
C LEU A 48 -16.92 -6.24 -29.64
N ASN A 49 -17.31 -5.93 -28.40
CA ASN A 49 -18.69 -6.12 -27.95
C ASN A 49 -19.44 -4.78 -27.89
N TYR A 50 -20.69 -4.78 -28.30
CA TYR A 50 -21.61 -3.64 -28.24
C TYR A 50 -22.81 -3.98 -27.40
N THR A 51 -23.26 -3.01 -26.60
CA THR A 51 -24.37 -3.13 -25.66
C THR A 51 -25.33 -1.96 -25.80
N LYS A 52 -26.41 -1.94 -25.04
CA LYS A 52 -27.31 -0.80 -24.94
C LYS A 52 -26.62 0.53 -24.63
N GLN A 53 -25.49 0.47 -23.93
CA GLN A 53 -24.66 1.66 -23.60
C GLN A 53 -23.97 2.25 -24.83
N ASP A 54 -23.87 1.48 -25.92
CA ASP A 54 -23.30 1.89 -27.21
C ASP A 54 -24.35 2.29 -28.23
N GLY A 55 -25.61 2.39 -27.80
CA GLY A 55 -26.72 2.82 -28.66
C GLY A 55 -27.58 1.68 -29.20
N LEU A 56 -27.34 0.42 -28.81
CA LEU A 56 -28.28 -0.65 -29.17
C LEU A 56 -29.63 -0.46 -28.45
N PRO A 57 -30.74 -0.82 -29.10
CA PRO A 57 -32.09 -0.72 -28.49
C PRO A 57 -32.20 -1.59 -27.23
N HIS A 58 -31.61 -2.77 -27.27
CA HIS A 58 -31.57 -3.73 -26.16
C HIS A 58 -30.36 -4.65 -26.28
N ASP A 59 -29.93 -5.24 -25.17
CA ASP A 59 -28.81 -6.19 -25.17
C ASP A 59 -29.18 -7.59 -25.64
N GLN A 60 -30.48 -7.96 -25.54
CA GLN A 60 -30.97 -9.26 -25.96
C GLN A 60 -31.57 -9.19 -27.37
N PHE A 61 -30.97 -9.97 -28.27
CA PHE A 61 -31.39 -10.13 -29.63
C PHE A 61 -32.36 -11.31 -29.82
N ASN A 62 -33.07 -11.34 -30.93
CA ASN A 62 -34.04 -12.38 -31.27
C ASN A 62 -33.40 -13.46 -32.16
N TYR A 63 -33.90 -14.69 -32.01
CA TYR A 63 -33.59 -15.77 -32.95
C TYR A 63 -34.11 -15.40 -34.35
N PHE A 64 -33.31 -15.69 -35.38
CA PHE A 64 -33.61 -15.44 -36.76
C PHE A 64 -34.00 -13.98 -37.11
N GLY A 65 -33.67 -13.07 -36.16
CA GLY A 65 -33.98 -11.64 -36.30
C GLY A 65 -32.86 -10.82 -36.93
N ALA A 66 -32.06 -11.37 -37.85
CA ALA A 66 -30.93 -10.65 -38.44
C ALA A 66 -30.94 -10.81 -39.96
N CYS A 67 -30.72 -9.71 -40.69
CA CYS A 67 -30.52 -9.73 -42.14
C CYS A 67 -29.49 -8.68 -42.57
N LYS A 68 -28.82 -8.95 -43.69
CA LYS A 68 -27.93 -8.03 -44.41
C LYS A 68 -28.64 -7.59 -45.66
N ALA A 69 -28.87 -6.28 -45.81
CA ALA A 69 -29.47 -5.70 -47.03
C ALA A 69 -28.43 -5.61 -48.17
N HIS A 70 -28.91 -5.39 -49.39
CA HIS A 70 -28.06 -5.27 -50.59
C HIS A 70 -27.07 -4.10 -50.50
N ASP A 71 -27.38 -3.05 -49.76
CA ASP A 71 -26.54 -1.87 -49.56
C ASP A 71 -25.51 -2.09 -48.41
N GLY A 72 -25.40 -3.30 -47.87
CA GLY A 72 -24.50 -3.65 -46.78
C GLY A 72 -25.04 -3.28 -45.39
N THR A 73 -26.25 -2.70 -45.28
CA THR A 73 -26.86 -2.38 -43.98
C THR A 73 -27.27 -3.65 -43.24
N PHE A 74 -26.91 -3.77 -41.98
CA PHE A 74 -27.39 -4.82 -41.09
C PHE A 74 -28.65 -4.37 -40.35
N TYR A 75 -29.60 -5.27 -40.27
CA TYR A 75 -30.85 -5.10 -39.49
C TYR A 75 -30.91 -6.24 -38.49
N LEU A 76 -30.89 -5.90 -37.18
CA LEU A 76 -30.81 -6.86 -36.10
C LEU A 76 -31.99 -6.62 -35.14
N GLY A 77 -32.92 -7.58 -35.08
CA GLY A 77 -34.06 -7.56 -34.18
C GLY A 77 -33.66 -7.86 -32.73
N SER A 78 -34.11 -7.04 -31.81
CA SER A 78 -33.93 -7.20 -30.38
C SER A 78 -35.26 -7.00 -29.63
N LEU A 79 -35.29 -7.30 -28.31
CA LEU A 79 -36.49 -7.07 -27.49
C LEU A 79 -36.90 -5.59 -27.40
N GLY A 80 -36.01 -4.66 -27.64
CA GLY A 80 -36.26 -3.23 -27.57
C GLY A 80 -36.51 -2.56 -28.92
N GLY A 81 -36.51 -3.34 -30.02
CA GLY A 81 -36.65 -2.82 -31.38
C GLY A 81 -35.60 -3.35 -32.32
N VAL A 82 -35.45 -2.70 -33.49
CA VAL A 82 -34.47 -3.10 -34.50
C VAL A 82 -33.26 -2.18 -34.46
N ALA A 83 -32.08 -2.74 -34.27
CA ALA A 83 -30.84 -2.03 -34.53
C ALA A 83 -30.54 -2.09 -36.02
N TYR A 84 -30.15 -0.97 -36.63
CA TYR A 84 -29.68 -0.96 -38.00
C TYR A 84 -28.42 -0.10 -38.12
N PHE A 85 -27.45 -0.57 -38.86
CA PHE A 85 -26.19 0.14 -39.08
C PHE A 85 -25.43 -0.45 -40.26
N LYS A 86 -24.49 0.30 -40.78
CA LYS A 86 -23.52 -0.18 -41.77
C LYS A 86 -22.22 -0.54 -41.07
N PRO A 87 -21.76 -1.80 -41.07
CA PRO A 87 -20.55 -2.25 -40.36
C PRO A 87 -19.28 -1.46 -40.71
N TYR A 88 -19.18 -0.95 -41.94
CA TYR A 88 -18.01 -0.18 -42.39
C TYR A 88 -18.00 1.26 -41.82
N GLU A 89 -19.19 1.82 -41.42
CA GLU A 89 -19.29 3.12 -40.76
C GLU A 89 -18.96 3.05 -39.27
N LEU A 90 -19.08 1.87 -38.68
CA LEU A 90 -18.59 1.61 -37.34
C LEU A 90 -17.06 1.45 -37.39
N GLY A 91 -16.38 2.59 -37.51
CA GLY A 91 -14.94 2.65 -37.57
C GLY A 91 -14.31 2.24 -36.25
N ASP A 92 -13.15 1.59 -36.33
CA ASP A 92 -12.28 1.42 -35.19
C ASP A 92 -11.93 2.82 -34.67
N ASN A 93 -12.04 3.02 -33.36
CA ASN A 93 -11.59 4.27 -32.76
C ASN A 93 -10.06 4.32 -32.82
N PRO A 94 -9.45 5.05 -33.77
CA PRO A 94 -7.99 5.08 -33.92
C PRO A 94 -7.33 5.88 -32.78
N TYR A 95 -8.14 6.64 -32.04
CA TYR A 95 -7.66 7.51 -30.98
C TYR A 95 -7.19 6.68 -29.78
N SER A 96 -5.96 6.88 -29.38
CA SER A 96 -5.34 6.30 -28.21
C SER A 96 -5.26 7.37 -27.12
N PRO A 97 -6.24 7.46 -26.22
CA PRO A 97 -6.29 8.55 -25.24
C PRO A 97 -5.26 8.33 -24.12
N ASP A 98 -4.61 9.42 -23.72
CA ASP A 98 -3.72 9.41 -22.57
C ASP A 98 -4.51 9.45 -21.25
N ALA A 99 -3.98 8.76 -20.26
CA ALA A 99 -4.47 8.87 -18.89
C ALA A 99 -4.03 10.21 -18.30
N VAL A 100 -4.86 10.82 -17.49
CA VAL A 100 -4.54 12.05 -16.76
C VAL A 100 -4.76 11.84 -15.28
N VAL A 101 -3.79 12.23 -14.45
CA VAL A 101 -3.97 12.25 -13.00
C VAL A 101 -4.82 13.46 -12.65
N THR A 102 -6.02 13.21 -12.13
CA THR A 102 -7.01 14.25 -11.82
C THR A 102 -6.97 14.74 -10.38
N GLY A 103 -6.23 14.05 -9.52
CA GLY A 103 -6.05 14.45 -8.13
C GLY A 103 -5.43 13.36 -7.27
N ALA A 104 -4.99 13.78 -6.11
CA ALA A 104 -4.55 12.88 -5.06
C ALA A 104 -5.24 13.25 -3.74
N VAL A 105 -5.51 12.26 -2.91
CA VAL A 105 -6.20 12.45 -1.63
C VAL A 105 -5.38 11.76 -0.56
N VAL A 106 -5.05 12.48 0.50
CA VAL A 106 -4.32 11.95 1.65
C VAL A 106 -5.26 11.96 2.85
N LEU A 107 -5.33 10.85 3.60
CA LEU A 107 -6.17 10.70 4.81
C LEU A 107 -7.66 11.06 4.62
N ASN A 108 -8.29 10.58 3.56
CA ASN A 108 -9.71 10.82 3.29
C ASN A 108 -10.14 12.30 3.16
N GLN A 109 -9.23 13.25 3.25
CA GLN A 109 -9.53 14.64 2.94
C GLN A 109 -9.40 14.82 1.43
N VAL A 110 -10.51 15.15 0.78
CA VAL A 110 -10.52 15.57 -0.63
C VAL A 110 -9.80 16.90 -0.68
N ILE A 111 -8.53 16.88 -1.02
CA ILE A 111 -7.74 18.09 -1.17
C ILE A 111 -8.04 18.63 -2.56
N THR A 112 -9.18 19.33 -2.69
CA THR A 112 -9.50 20.17 -3.85
C THR A 112 -8.82 21.52 -3.73
N ASP A 113 -8.46 21.92 -2.50
CA ASP A 113 -7.72 23.14 -2.22
C ASP A 113 -6.24 22.83 -2.01
N MET A 114 -5.40 23.45 -2.84
CA MET A 114 -3.92 23.37 -2.83
C MET A 114 -3.24 23.89 -1.55
N LYS A 115 -3.96 24.14 -0.47
CA LYS A 115 -3.48 24.79 0.75
C LYS A 115 -3.40 23.90 1.99
N SER A 116 -3.15 22.61 1.82
CA SER A 116 -2.74 21.83 2.99
C SER A 116 -1.27 22.11 3.27
N GLU A 117 -0.93 22.68 4.41
CA GLU A 117 0.48 22.96 4.82
C GLU A 117 1.37 21.70 4.84
N ARG A 118 0.77 20.52 4.86
CA ARG A 118 1.47 19.23 4.97
C ARG A 118 1.64 18.47 3.67
N VAL A 119 0.87 18.82 2.63
CA VAL A 119 0.96 18.16 1.31
C VAL A 119 1.31 19.20 0.27
N ARG A 120 2.42 19.00 -0.43
CA ARG A 120 2.85 19.87 -1.53
C ARG A 120 2.58 19.18 -2.85
N TYR A 121 1.99 19.91 -3.79
CA TYR A 121 1.74 19.44 -5.14
C TYR A 121 2.70 20.13 -6.10
N TYR A 122 3.16 19.36 -7.07
CA TYR A 122 3.98 19.85 -8.17
C TYR A 122 3.11 19.88 -9.42
N GLN A 123 3.09 21.01 -10.11
CA GLN A 123 2.35 21.21 -11.35
C GLN A 123 3.28 21.77 -12.43
N ASP A 124 2.93 21.48 -13.69
CA ASP A 124 3.58 22.13 -14.82
C ASP A 124 2.96 23.53 -15.08
N GLU A 125 3.51 24.23 -16.07
CA GLU A 125 3.00 25.55 -16.51
C GLU A 125 1.56 25.53 -17.01
N GLN A 126 1.04 24.35 -17.35
CA GLN A 126 -0.32 24.14 -17.86
C GLN A 126 -1.28 23.67 -16.74
N GLY A 127 -0.83 23.62 -15.48
CA GLY A 127 -1.62 23.20 -14.33
C GLY A 127 -1.83 21.69 -14.21
N ARG A 128 -1.11 20.86 -14.99
CA ARG A 128 -1.20 19.41 -14.88
C ARG A 128 -0.42 18.96 -13.65
N MET A 129 -1.00 18.03 -12.89
CA MET A 129 -0.36 17.48 -11.69
C MET A 129 0.81 16.56 -12.08
N LEU A 130 2.02 16.96 -11.73
CA LEU A 130 3.24 16.16 -11.94
C LEU A 130 3.59 15.28 -10.75
N GLY A 131 3.20 15.67 -9.54
CA GLY A 131 3.53 14.91 -8.36
C GLY A 131 3.02 15.52 -7.06
N MET A 132 3.31 14.81 -5.96
CA MET A 132 3.01 15.28 -4.61
C MET A 132 4.12 14.87 -3.63
N SER A 133 4.27 15.65 -2.56
CA SER A 133 5.09 15.27 -1.41
C SER A 133 4.31 15.45 -0.12
N PHE A 134 4.48 14.51 0.81
CA PHE A 134 3.83 14.52 2.12
C PHE A 134 4.65 13.75 3.16
N PRO A 135 4.49 14.03 4.46
CA PRO A 135 5.20 13.35 5.53
C PRO A 135 4.70 11.91 5.73
N SER A 136 5.57 11.03 6.19
CA SER A 136 5.31 9.59 6.37
C SER A 136 4.34 9.23 7.51
N ASP A 137 3.85 10.21 8.29
CA ASP A 137 2.75 10.03 9.24
C ASP A 137 1.40 9.83 8.54
N GLN A 138 1.31 10.25 7.27
CA GLN A 138 0.15 10.10 6.42
C GLN A 138 0.15 8.69 5.81
N LYS A 139 -0.54 7.76 6.47
CA LYS A 139 -0.47 6.33 6.15
C LYS A 139 -1.29 5.90 4.94
N LEU A 140 -2.25 6.69 4.50
CA LEU A 140 -3.18 6.35 3.41
C LEU A 140 -3.24 7.47 2.41
N PHE A 141 -3.03 7.16 1.15
CA PHE A 141 -3.29 8.08 0.05
C PHE A 141 -3.91 7.38 -1.15
N ASN A 142 -4.64 8.15 -1.93
CA ASN A 142 -5.30 7.70 -3.14
C ASN A 142 -4.90 8.61 -4.29
N ILE A 143 -4.57 8.02 -5.42
CA ILE A 143 -4.35 8.73 -6.68
C ILE A 143 -5.57 8.50 -7.55
N ARG A 144 -6.21 9.57 -7.99
CA ARG A 144 -7.33 9.54 -8.93
C ARG A 144 -6.83 9.85 -10.34
N PHE A 145 -7.25 9.08 -11.29
CA PHE A 145 -6.89 9.25 -12.68
C PHE A 145 -8.09 8.97 -13.58
N ALA A 146 -8.09 9.59 -14.72
CA ALA A 146 -9.15 9.48 -15.70
C ALA A 146 -8.55 9.44 -17.10
N VAL A 147 -9.39 9.05 -18.07
CA VAL A 147 -9.10 9.18 -19.49
C VAL A 147 -10.09 10.13 -20.12
N ILE A 148 -9.61 11.00 -20.97
CA ILE A 148 -10.46 11.90 -21.75
C ILE A 148 -10.87 11.17 -23.04
N ASN A 149 -11.94 10.38 -22.94
CA ASN A 149 -12.55 9.70 -24.06
C ASN A 149 -14.07 9.88 -24.02
N TYR A 150 -14.59 10.67 -24.93
CA TYR A 150 -16.02 11.02 -24.99
C TYR A 150 -16.86 9.96 -25.69
N LEU A 151 -16.27 9.08 -26.51
CA LEU A 151 -17.00 8.15 -27.36
C LEU A 151 -17.61 6.96 -26.59
N ALA A 152 -16.95 6.46 -25.56
CA ALA A 152 -17.45 5.34 -24.76
C ALA A 152 -16.76 5.28 -23.38
N GLY A 153 -16.92 6.33 -22.58
CA GLY A 153 -16.16 6.51 -21.33
C GLY A 153 -16.26 5.36 -20.32
N LYS A 154 -17.35 4.58 -20.33
CA LYS A 154 -17.53 3.44 -19.43
C LYS A 154 -16.78 2.17 -19.84
N ARG A 155 -16.16 2.13 -21.02
CA ARG A 155 -15.41 0.98 -21.54
C ARG A 155 -13.91 1.14 -21.47
N ASN A 156 -13.46 2.27 -20.98
CA ASN A 156 -12.04 2.51 -20.83
C ASN A 156 -11.43 1.51 -19.84
N GLN A 157 -10.21 1.13 -20.12
CA GLN A 157 -9.41 0.28 -19.23
C GLN A 157 -8.14 1.03 -18.83
N PHE A 158 -7.65 0.73 -17.67
CA PHE A 158 -6.40 1.29 -17.17
C PHE A 158 -5.48 0.17 -16.71
N VAL A 159 -4.20 0.37 -16.93
CA VAL A 159 -3.15 -0.33 -16.21
C VAL A 159 -2.32 0.68 -15.46
N TYR A 160 -2.02 0.38 -14.21
CA TYR A 160 -1.21 1.26 -13.38
C TYR A 160 -0.30 0.46 -12.47
N LYS A 161 0.78 1.08 -12.06
CA LYS A 161 1.69 0.58 -11.02
C LYS A 161 2.36 1.71 -10.28
N LEU A 162 2.73 1.48 -9.05
CA LEU A 162 3.60 2.35 -8.27
C LEU A 162 5.03 1.78 -8.31
N GLU A 163 5.87 2.37 -9.16
CA GLU A 163 7.26 1.96 -9.29
C GLU A 163 8.04 2.30 -8.01
N GLY A 164 8.88 1.38 -7.56
CA GLY A 164 9.51 1.42 -6.25
C GLY A 164 8.75 0.63 -5.18
N PHE A 165 7.48 0.27 -5.42
CA PHE A 165 6.68 -0.56 -4.51
C PHE A 165 6.09 -1.80 -5.19
N GLU A 166 5.52 -1.65 -6.38
CA GLU A 166 4.88 -2.73 -7.13
C GLU A 166 5.76 -3.23 -8.27
N THR A 167 5.81 -4.54 -8.46
CA THR A 167 6.54 -5.17 -9.58
C THR A 167 5.63 -5.43 -10.77
N LYS A 168 4.33 -5.65 -10.55
CA LYS A 168 3.34 -5.99 -11.57
C LYS A 168 2.39 -4.83 -11.83
N TRP A 169 1.84 -4.80 -13.05
CA TRP A 169 0.78 -3.87 -13.40
C TRP A 169 -0.57 -4.32 -12.82
N ASN A 170 -1.30 -3.37 -12.24
CA ASN A 170 -2.67 -3.55 -11.79
C ASN A 170 -3.63 -3.16 -12.91
N TYR A 171 -4.72 -3.89 -13.05
CA TYR A 171 -5.74 -3.66 -14.06
C TYR A 171 -7.01 -3.09 -13.44
N SER A 172 -7.53 -2.01 -14.03
CA SER A 172 -8.85 -1.47 -13.72
C SER A 172 -9.66 -1.42 -15.01
N ARG A 173 -10.82 -2.07 -15.03
CA ARG A 173 -11.65 -2.23 -16.24
C ARG A 173 -12.99 -1.52 -16.07
N HIS A 174 -13.55 -1.08 -17.20
CA HIS A 174 -14.93 -0.57 -17.30
C HIS A 174 -15.27 0.64 -16.42
N VAL A 175 -14.34 1.58 -16.31
CA VAL A 175 -14.52 2.80 -15.53
C VAL A 175 -14.07 4.03 -16.32
N SER A 176 -14.84 5.11 -16.20
CA SER A 176 -14.45 6.41 -16.78
C SER A 176 -13.34 7.10 -15.99
N PHE A 177 -13.27 6.81 -14.70
CA PHE A 177 -12.21 7.26 -13.78
C PHE A 177 -11.85 6.12 -12.85
N ALA A 178 -10.61 6.08 -12.43
CA ALA A 178 -10.11 5.05 -11.55
C ALA A 178 -9.38 5.67 -10.35
N ARG A 179 -9.21 4.87 -9.32
CA ARG A 179 -8.51 5.24 -8.10
C ARG A 179 -7.55 4.13 -7.71
N ALA A 180 -6.29 4.49 -7.50
CA ALA A 180 -5.29 3.64 -6.87
C ALA A 180 -5.14 4.04 -5.40
N SER A 181 -5.23 3.08 -4.49
CA SER A 181 -5.15 3.30 -3.04
C SER A 181 -3.92 2.62 -2.50
N TYR A 182 -3.12 3.36 -1.75
CA TYR A 182 -1.88 2.87 -1.16
C TYR A 182 -1.86 3.17 0.33
N SER A 183 -1.33 2.24 1.12
CA SER A 183 -1.25 2.39 2.58
C SER A 183 0.10 1.94 3.11
N ASN A 184 0.57 2.62 4.18
CA ASN A 184 1.79 2.26 4.92
C ASN A 184 3.06 2.12 4.06
N LEU A 185 3.24 2.98 3.05
CA LEU A 185 4.47 2.99 2.28
C LEU A 185 5.63 3.55 3.12
N PRO A 186 6.82 2.96 3.02
CA PRO A 186 8.03 3.54 3.60
C PRO A 186 8.34 4.94 3.04
N PRO A 187 9.05 5.79 3.79
CA PRO A 187 9.61 7.02 3.24
C PRO A 187 10.51 6.71 2.03
N GLY A 188 10.34 7.50 0.97
CA GLY A 188 11.09 7.31 -0.27
C GLY A 188 10.44 8.02 -1.45
N GLU A 189 11.03 7.81 -2.61
CA GLU A 189 10.57 8.34 -3.89
C GLU A 189 9.93 7.22 -4.69
N TYR A 190 8.74 7.48 -5.21
CA TYR A 190 7.95 6.54 -5.99
C TYR A 190 7.45 7.23 -7.25
N VAL A 191 7.28 6.46 -8.32
CA VAL A 191 6.70 6.95 -9.57
C VAL A 191 5.44 6.15 -9.88
N PHE A 192 4.29 6.81 -9.79
CA PHE A 192 3.04 6.22 -10.23
C PHE A 192 2.95 6.31 -11.75
N LYS A 193 2.82 5.17 -12.40
CA LYS A 193 2.73 5.04 -13.86
C LYS A 193 1.35 4.52 -14.23
N VAL A 194 0.70 5.18 -15.17
CA VAL A 194 -0.62 4.78 -15.66
C VAL A 194 -0.69 4.86 -17.17
N LYS A 195 -1.35 3.88 -17.77
CA LYS A 195 -1.74 3.85 -19.19
C LYS A 195 -3.23 3.65 -19.29
N ALA A 196 -3.83 4.25 -20.30
CA ALA A 196 -5.23 4.06 -20.63
C ALA A 196 -5.40 3.28 -21.92
N CYS A 197 -6.54 2.63 -22.04
CA CYS A 197 -6.96 1.92 -23.22
C CYS A 197 -8.32 2.43 -23.64
N ASN A 198 -8.53 2.65 -24.94
CA ASN A 198 -9.83 3.06 -25.46
C ASN A 198 -10.85 1.89 -25.46
N ASN A 199 -12.06 2.20 -25.89
CA ASN A 199 -13.15 1.21 -26.03
C ASN A 199 -12.89 0.08 -27.01
N ASN A 200 -11.93 0.23 -27.94
CA ASN A 200 -11.54 -0.76 -28.96
C ASN A 200 -10.31 -1.58 -28.57
N GLY A 201 -9.78 -1.43 -27.37
CA GLY A 201 -8.61 -2.18 -26.92
C GLY A 201 -7.27 -1.53 -27.28
N LYS A 202 -7.25 -0.32 -27.86
CA LYS A 202 -6.01 0.37 -28.21
C LYS A 202 -5.45 1.11 -27.01
N TRP A 203 -4.26 0.73 -26.58
CA TRP A 203 -3.54 1.33 -25.45
C TRP A 203 -2.85 2.64 -25.85
N SER A 204 -2.72 3.55 -24.87
CA SER A 204 -1.92 4.77 -25.03
C SER A 204 -0.45 4.43 -25.29
N GLU A 205 0.16 5.15 -26.22
CA GLU A 205 1.59 5.03 -26.51
C GLU A 205 2.42 5.58 -25.36
N ALA A 206 2.02 6.74 -24.85
CA ALA A 206 2.68 7.38 -23.73
C ALA A 206 2.22 6.77 -22.39
N THR A 207 3.12 6.76 -21.42
CA THR A 207 2.82 6.44 -20.03
C THR A 207 2.77 7.75 -19.25
N THR A 208 1.67 8.00 -18.57
CA THR A 208 1.58 9.16 -17.67
C THR A 208 2.29 8.82 -16.37
N GLU A 209 3.22 9.68 -15.97
CA GLU A 209 4.00 9.55 -14.75
C GLU A 209 3.55 10.60 -13.73
N PHE A 210 3.49 10.19 -12.47
CA PHE A 210 3.16 11.06 -11.34
C PHE A 210 4.09 10.74 -10.18
N PHE A 211 4.86 11.73 -9.74
CA PHE A 211 5.88 11.56 -8.71
C PHE A 211 5.27 11.64 -7.31
N VAL A 212 5.61 10.67 -6.46
CA VAL A 212 5.18 10.61 -5.07
C VAL A 212 6.39 10.57 -4.17
N HIS A 213 6.61 11.65 -3.40
CA HIS A 213 7.71 11.75 -2.47
C HIS A 213 7.20 11.72 -1.03
N ILE A 214 7.53 10.64 -0.29
CA ILE A 214 7.17 10.45 1.11
C ILE A 214 8.35 10.88 1.97
N ILE A 215 8.18 12.02 2.68
CA ILE A 215 9.22 12.63 3.49
C ILE A 215 9.33 11.90 4.82
N PRO A 216 10.52 11.42 5.24
CA PRO A 216 10.69 10.77 6.54
C PRO A 216 10.45 11.75 7.68
N MET A 217 9.81 11.29 8.75
CA MET A 217 9.72 12.04 10.00
C MET A 217 11.10 12.18 10.64
N TRP A 218 11.33 13.23 11.41
CA TRP A 218 12.64 13.55 12.01
C TRP A 218 13.26 12.35 12.77
N TYR A 219 12.44 11.54 13.47
CA TYR A 219 12.89 10.36 14.20
C TYR A 219 13.23 9.15 13.31
N GLN A 220 12.82 9.17 12.02
CA GLN A 220 13.14 8.13 11.03
C GLN A 220 14.43 8.41 10.28
N THR A 221 14.98 9.62 10.42
CA THR A 221 16.25 10.01 9.78
C THR A 221 17.43 9.25 10.38
N TRP A 222 18.48 9.09 9.59
CA TRP A 222 19.67 8.33 10.02
C TRP A 222 20.33 8.94 11.26
N TRP A 223 20.44 10.28 11.34
CA TRP A 223 21.03 10.98 12.46
C TRP A 223 20.23 10.82 13.76
N ALA A 224 18.90 10.82 13.69
CA ALA A 224 18.05 10.58 14.86
C ALA A 224 18.19 9.14 15.37
N LYS A 225 18.28 8.16 14.48
CA LYS A 225 18.53 6.75 14.85
C LYS A 225 19.88 6.59 15.55
N THR A 226 20.94 7.24 15.05
CA THR A 226 22.25 7.22 15.70
C THR A 226 22.21 7.88 17.08
N LEU A 227 21.52 9.01 17.21
CA LEU A 227 21.34 9.70 18.49
C LEU A 227 20.61 8.79 19.51
N PHE A 228 19.56 8.09 19.12
CA PHE A 228 18.86 7.14 19.99
C PHE A 228 19.75 5.97 20.42
N ILE A 229 20.61 5.46 19.53
CA ILE A 229 21.57 4.40 19.87
C ILE A 229 22.56 4.91 20.91
N PHE A 230 23.15 6.10 20.72
CA PHE A 230 24.05 6.70 21.70
C PHE A 230 23.39 6.95 23.05
N PHE A 231 22.15 7.46 23.03
CA PHE A 231 21.40 7.69 24.28
C PHE A 231 21.10 6.38 25.01
N SER A 232 20.71 5.33 24.31
CA SER A 232 20.45 4.01 24.91
C SER A 232 21.71 3.37 25.48
N LEU A 233 22.84 3.51 24.78
CA LEU A 233 24.13 3.03 25.27
C LEU A 233 24.59 3.81 26.52
N GLY A 234 24.45 5.14 26.51
CA GLY A 234 24.74 5.99 27.66
C GLY A 234 23.89 5.63 28.88
N LEU A 235 22.59 5.38 28.66
CA LEU A 235 21.69 4.93 29.72
C LEU A 235 22.12 3.56 30.29
N LEU A 236 22.52 2.63 29.44
CA LEU A 236 23.03 1.33 29.87
C LEU A 236 24.28 1.46 30.75
N VAL A 237 25.25 2.27 30.31
CA VAL A 237 26.47 2.55 31.07
C VAL A 237 26.15 3.21 32.42
N PHE A 238 25.23 4.16 32.43
CA PHE A 238 24.76 4.83 33.64
C PHE A 238 24.13 3.82 34.63
N VAL A 239 23.27 2.93 34.15
CA VAL A 239 22.65 1.89 34.98
C VAL A 239 23.71 0.95 35.58
N ILE A 240 24.69 0.50 34.78
CA ILE A 240 25.79 -0.35 35.25
C ILE A 240 26.60 0.38 36.33
N TYR A 241 26.96 1.64 36.05
CA TYR A 241 27.70 2.46 37.00
C TYR A 241 26.93 2.65 38.33
N PHE A 242 25.61 2.92 38.24
CA PHE A 242 24.73 3.05 39.41
C PHE A 242 24.71 1.78 40.27
N PHE A 243 24.61 0.59 39.65
CA PHE A 243 24.62 -0.66 40.37
C PHE A 243 25.98 -0.94 41.02
N ILE A 244 27.09 -0.66 40.33
CA ILE A 244 28.45 -0.80 40.88
C ILE A 244 28.66 0.14 42.08
N ALA A 245 28.25 1.41 41.93
CA ALA A 245 28.36 2.40 43.02
C ALA A 245 27.54 1.95 44.24
N ARG A 246 26.31 1.48 44.02
CA ARG A 246 25.44 0.96 45.09
C ARG A 246 26.04 -0.30 45.76
N ALA A 247 26.63 -1.19 44.99
CA ALA A 247 27.32 -2.38 45.53
C ALA A 247 28.52 -2.00 46.36
N LYS A 248 29.36 -1.05 45.93
CA LYS A 248 30.49 -0.52 46.70
C LYS A 248 30.05 0.09 48.03
N MET A 249 29.01 0.92 48.04
CA MET A 249 28.48 1.51 49.30
C MET A 249 27.98 0.44 50.28
N LYS A 250 27.26 -0.57 49.79
CA LYS A 250 26.83 -1.70 50.63
C LYS A 250 28.01 -2.46 51.21
N MET A 251 29.06 -2.64 50.44
CA MET A 251 30.25 -3.34 50.88
C MET A 251 31.02 -2.55 51.94
N GLN A 252 31.14 -1.22 51.81
CA GLN A 252 31.75 -0.34 52.81
C GLN A 252 31.00 -0.39 54.15
N VAL A 253 29.67 -0.27 54.13
CA VAL A 253 28.85 -0.38 55.36
C VAL A 253 29.01 -1.75 56.02
N ARG A 254 29.14 -2.82 55.23
CA ARG A 254 29.40 -4.18 55.77
C ARG A 254 30.77 -4.33 56.41
N ILE A 255 31.79 -3.72 55.80
CA ILE A 255 33.16 -3.71 56.39
C ILE A 255 33.17 -2.94 57.71
N GLU A 256 32.58 -1.76 57.76
CA GLU A 256 32.43 -0.97 59.00
C GLU A 256 31.69 -1.74 60.10
N GLN A 257 30.64 -2.47 59.77
CA GLN A 257 29.94 -3.32 60.74
C GLN A 257 30.82 -4.44 61.28
N ILE A 258 31.59 -5.12 60.42
CA ILE A 258 32.53 -6.18 60.84
C ILE A 258 33.60 -5.61 61.75
N GLU A 259 34.15 -4.44 61.42
CA GLU A 259 35.16 -3.78 62.25
C GLU A 259 34.59 -3.37 63.63
N ARG A 260 33.41 -2.81 63.69
CA ARG A 260 32.69 -2.47 64.96
C ARG A 260 32.47 -3.72 65.80
N ASN A 261 31.97 -4.80 65.21
CA ASN A 261 31.72 -6.05 65.92
C ASN A 261 33.04 -6.65 66.50
N LYS A 262 34.16 -6.59 65.72
CA LYS A 262 35.49 -7.03 66.21
C LYS A 262 35.99 -6.19 67.39
N ILE A 263 35.81 -4.85 67.32
CA ILE A 263 36.21 -3.96 68.44
C ILE A 263 35.35 -4.27 69.67
N GLU A 264 34.08 -4.52 69.52
CA GLU A 264 33.19 -4.87 70.61
C GLU A 264 33.52 -6.23 71.21
N GLU A 265 33.84 -7.25 70.40
CA GLU A 265 34.29 -8.56 70.86
C GLU A 265 35.62 -8.49 71.64
N ILE A 266 36.59 -7.73 71.13
CA ILE A 266 37.87 -7.50 71.83
C ILE A 266 37.64 -6.75 73.16
N SER A 267 36.72 -5.81 73.17
CA SER A 267 36.33 -5.04 74.37
C SER A 267 35.72 -5.98 75.43
N GLN A 268 34.83 -6.86 75.05
CA GLN A 268 34.18 -7.85 75.90
C GLN A 268 35.22 -8.88 76.47
N GLU A 269 36.17 -9.37 75.64
CA GLU A 269 37.22 -10.22 76.06
C GLU A 269 38.12 -9.54 77.11
N LYS A 270 38.51 -8.28 76.89
CA LYS A 270 39.26 -7.49 77.88
C LYS A 270 38.49 -7.37 79.16
N VAL A 271 37.25 -7.07 79.17
CA VAL A 271 36.39 -6.96 80.35
C VAL A 271 36.31 -8.31 81.09
N ARG A 272 36.13 -9.42 80.38
CA ARG A 272 36.22 -10.78 80.98
C ARG A 272 37.54 -11.09 81.56
N PHE A 273 38.63 -10.76 80.86
CA PHE A 273 39.97 -10.95 81.36
C PHE A 273 40.23 -10.18 82.68
N TYR A 274 39.82 -8.89 82.72
CA TYR A 274 39.99 -8.10 83.95
C TYR A 274 39.09 -8.61 85.07
N MET A 275 37.89 -9.06 84.83
CA MET A 275 37.03 -9.70 85.82
C MET A 275 37.60 -10.96 86.37
N ASN A 276 38.13 -11.87 85.54
CA ASN A 276 38.80 -13.11 85.96
C ASN A 276 40.05 -12.81 86.74
N MET A 277 40.90 -11.92 86.25
CA MET A 277 42.09 -11.46 87.00
C MET A 277 41.74 -10.89 88.38
N SER A 278 40.72 -10.08 88.46
CA SER A 278 40.29 -9.49 89.76
C SER A 278 39.84 -10.61 90.70
N HIS A 279 39.14 -11.62 90.22
CA HIS A 279 38.70 -12.77 91.00
C HIS A 279 39.89 -13.61 91.46
N GLU A 280 40.82 -13.90 90.54
CA GLU A 280 42.05 -14.67 90.88
C GLU A 280 43.00 -13.90 91.78
N LEU A 281 43.06 -12.58 91.73
CA LEU A 281 43.85 -11.76 92.67
C LEU A 281 43.20 -11.61 94.02
N ARG A 282 41.82 -11.56 94.09
CA ARG A 282 41.13 -11.44 95.38
C ARG A 282 41.33 -12.65 96.26
N THR A 283 41.38 -13.86 95.73
CA THR A 283 41.57 -15.11 96.49
C THR A 283 42.87 -15.16 97.23
N PRO A 284 44.08 -14.93 96.66
CA PRO A 284 45.27 -14.89 97.37
C PRO A 284 45.42 -13.67 98.31
N LEU A 285 44.86 -12.52 97.91
CA LEU A 285 44.88 -11.34 98.77
C LEU A 285 44.01 -11.51 100.05
N SER A 286 42.86 -12.14 99.97
CA SER A 286 42.07 -12.50 101.14
C SER A 286 42.71 -13.52 102.06
N LEU A 287 43.48 -14.44 101.46
CA LEU A 287 44.28 -15.43 102.28
C LEU A 287 45.47 -14.79 103.00
N ILE A 288 46.03 -13.68 102.47
CA ILE A 288 47.08 -12.94 103.10
C ILE A 288 46.55 -11.98 104.17
N LEU A 289 45.39 -11.39 103.98
CA LEU A 289 44.73 -10.43 104.91
C LEU A 289 44.04 -11.13 106.07
N ALA A 290 43.52 -12.34 105.90
CA ALA A 290 42.81 -13.10 106.96
C ALA A 290 43.64 -13.44 108.23
N PRO A 291 44.94 -13.59 108.21
CA PRO A 291 45.76 -13.80 109.46
C PRO A 291 46.22 -12.50 110.08
N LEU A 292 45.86 -11.31 109.55
CA LEU A 292 46.23 -10.00 110.10
C LEU A 292 45.16 -9.29 110.87
N GLU A 293 43.96 -9.87 111.03
CA GLU A 293 42.93 -9.52 112.00
C GLU A 293 42.94 -10.55 113.14
#